data_77c0ccae0599ff845df1262670f77191
#
_entry.id   77c0ccae0599ff845df1262670f77191
#
_cell.length_a   1.000
_cell.length_b   1.000
_cell.length_c   1.000
_cell.angle_alpha   90.00
_cell.angle_beta   90.00
_cell.angle_gamma   90.00
#
_symmetry.space_group_name_H-M   'P 1'
#
loop_
_entity.id
_entity.type
_entity.pdbx_description
1 polymer ?
#
loop_
_entity_poly.entity_id
_entity_poly.type
_entity_poly.pdbx_seq_one_letter_code
_entity_poly.pdbx_strand_id
1 'polypeptide(L)'
;DTVWRRFNEDNFWQTHNCILTHGNGQPPRGVRRLLNRLNNELKLPVLCLLDNDPWGYYIYSVIKQGSINLAYESKRMAIPEARFIGLRSIDYERCDLNPSVTIKLTDNDIKRANQIANYPWFEPKKRWQKEIKKLLSNGFKLEVEALISKDISYVTEEYVPARLADQDFLD
;
A
#
# COMPACT_ATOMS: atom_id res chain seq x y z
N ASP A 1 -6.59 -9.44 6.04
CA ASP A 1 -6.47 -10.89 6.27
C ASP A 1 -7.00 -11.71 5.09
N THR A 2 -8.16 -11.40 4.57
CA THR A 2 -8.83 -12.09 3.46
C THR A 2 -7.97 -12.10 2.19
N VAL A 3 -7.43 -10.94 1.82
CA VAL A 3 -6.58 -10.79 0.62
C VAL A 3 -5.29 -11.60 0.76
N TRP A 4 -4.65 -11.58 1.94
CA TRP A 4 -3.44 -12.38 2.17
C TRP A 4 -3.71 -13.89 2.04
N ARG A 5 -4.85 -14.37 2.55
CA ARG A 5 -5.28 -15.76 2.37
C ARG A 5 -5.46 -16.10 0.89
N ARG A 6 -6.06 -15.18 0.11
CA ARG A 6 -6.23 -15.38 -1.32
C ARG A 6 -4.90 -15.57 -2.03
N PHE A 7 -3.90 -14.72 -1.73
CA PHE A 7 -2.55 -14.90 -2.27
C PHE A 7 -1.94 -16.28 -1.95
N ASN A 8 -2.18 -16.82 -0.77
CA ASN A 8 -1.71 -18.16 -0.40
C ASN A 8 -2.47 -19.27 -1.12
N GLU A 9 -3.79 -19.18 -1.20
CA GLU A 9 -4.64 -20.17 -1.86
C GLU A 9 -4.34 -20.27 -3.36
N ASP A 10 -4.05 -19.14 -4.00
CA ASP A 10 -3.67 -19.07 -5.40
C ASP A 10 -2.19 -19.43 -5.66
N ASN A 11 -1.45 -19.81 -4.61
CA ASN A 11 -0.02 -20.10 -4.69
C ASN A 11 0.81 -19.00 -5.39
N PHE A 12 0.40 -17.74 -5.21
CA PHE A 12 1.01 -16.57 -5.84
C PHE A 12 2.54 -16.52 -5.62
N TRP A 13 2.97 -16.89 -4.42
CA TRP A 13 4.38 -16.90 -4.04
C TRP A 13 5.23 -17.89 -4.88
N GLN A 14 4.65 -19.02 -5.34
CA GLN A 14 5.32 -19.95 -6.24
C GLN A 14 5.36 -19.41 -7.68
N THR A 15 4.22 -18.92 -8.17
CA THR A 15 4.08 -18.44 -9.55
C THR A 15 4.98 -17.22 -9.81
N HIS A 16 5.12 -16.35 -8.83
CA HIS A 16 5.88 -15.09 -8.95
C HIS A 16 7.23 -15.12 -8.21
N ASN A 17 7.65 -16.26 -7.65
CA ASN A 17 8.90 -16.41 -6.91
C ASN A 17 9.10 -15.30 -5.86
N CYS A 18 8.10 -15.05 -5.02
CA CYS A 18 8.10 -13.96 -4.06
C CYS A 18 7.86 -14.44 -2.62
N ILE A 19 8.16 -13.58 -1.67
CA ILE A 19 7.85 -13.78 -0.25
C ILE A 19 6.64 -12.91 0.08
N LEU A 20 5.58 -13.54 0.58
CA LEU A 20 4.39 -12.85 1.05
C LEU A 20 4.51 -12.56 2.54
N THR A 21 4.30 -11.32 2.93
CA THR A 21 4.26 -10.91 4.34
C THR A 21 2.98 -10.18 4.65
N HIS A 22 2.52 -10.32 5.88
CA HIS A 22 1.29 -9.71 6.36
C HIS A 22 1.54 -8.95 7.66
N GLY A 23 0.99 -7.76 7.78
CA GLY A 23 1.26 -6.85 8.89
C GLY A 23 0.12 -6.66 9.89
N ASN A 24 -1.08 -7.23 9.65
CA ASN A 24 -2.30 -6.94 10.42
C ASN A 24 -2.52 -5.43 10.63
N GLY A 25 -2.55 -4.68 9.53
CA GLY A 25 -2.53 -3.23 9.56
C GLY A 25 -1.10 -2.70 9.60
N GLN A 26 -0.72 -1.96 10.63
CA GLN A 26 0.66 -1.47 10.74
C GLN A 26 1.64 -2.60 11.09
N PRO A 27 2.62 -2.93 10.22
CA PRO A 27 3.50 -4.06 10.46
C PRO A 27 4.33 -3.87 11.73
N PRO A 28 4.38 -4.91 12.60
CA PRO A 28 5.14 -4.87 13.84
C PRO A 28 6.65 -4.75 13.56
N ARG A 29 7.41 -4.34 14.59
CA ARG A 29 8.87 -4.14 14.49
C ARG A 29 9.61 -5.33 13.89
N GLY A 30 9.26 -6.55 14.31
CA GLY A 30 9.88 -7.78 13.81
C GLY A 30 9.73 -7.94 12.29
N VAL A 31 8.52 -7.71 11.77
CA VAL A 31 8.25 -7.80 10.33
C VAL A 31 9.02 -6.71 9.58
N ARG A 32 9.00 -5.46 10.03
CA ARG A 32 9.75 -4.38 9.39
C ARG A 32 11.25 -4.63 9.39
N ARG A 33 11.80 -5.17 10.47
CA ARG A 33 13.22 -5.55 10.56
C ARG A 33 13.56 -6.69 9.59
N LEU A 34 12.69 -7.70 9.50
CA LEU A 34 12.85 -8.78 8.52
C LEU A 34 12.87 -8.24 7.08
N LEU A 35 11.88 -7.44 6.71
CA LEU A 35 11.81 -6.81 5.39
C LEU A 35 13.04 -5.94 5.08
N ASN A 36 13.50 -5.16 6.05
CA ASN A 36 14.72 -4.36 5.91
C ASN A 36 15.94 -5.24 5.63
N ARG A 37 16.08 -6.36 6.33
CA ARG A 37 17.18 -7.32 6.10
C ARG A 37 17.07 -7.98 4.73
N LEU A 38 15.88 -8.43 4.33
CA LEU A 38 15.66 -9.02 3.00
C LEU A 38 16.03 -8.03 1.88
N ASN A 39 15.66 -6.77 2.04
CA ASN A 39 16.02 -5.73 1.08
C ASN A 39 17.52 -5.41 1.07
N ASN A 40 18.13 -5.21 2.25
CA ASN A 40 19.52 -4.78 2.34
C ASN A 40 20.53 -5.91 2.11
N GLU A 41 20.28 -7.11 2.63
CA GLU A 41 21.20 -8.25 2.56
C GLU A 41 21.03 -9.05 1.27
N LEU A 42 19.77 -9.31 0.86
CA LEU A 42 19.45 -10.13 -0.32
C LEU A 42 19.06 -9.29 -1.55
N LYS A 43 18.99 -7.96 -1.42
CA LYS A 43 18.59 -7.04 -2.50
C LYS A 43 17.20 -7.32 -3.09
N LEU A 44 16.32 -7.93 -2.30
CA LEU A 44 14.96 -8.20 -2.74
C LEU A 44 14.14 -6.89 -2.76
N PRO A 45 13.42 -6.60 -3.84
CA PRO A 45 12.52 -5.46 -3.90
C PRO A 45 11.36 -5.65 -2.91
N VAL A 46 10.93 -4.57 -2.27
CA VAL A 46 9.80 -4.57 -1.34
C VAL A 46 8.65 -3.80 -1.97
N LEU A 47 7.53 -4.49 -2.14
CA LEU A 47 6.31 -3.95 -2.73
C LEU A 47 5.20 -3.95 -1.68
N CYS A 48 4.49 -2.83 -1.57
CA CYS A 48 3.44 -2.64 -0.59
C CYS A 48 2.07 -2.54 -1.27
N LEU A 49 1.18 -3.48 -0.95
CA LEU A 49 -0.24 -3.42 -1.29
C LEU A 49 -1.01 -3.06 -0.03
N LEU A 50 -1.62 -1.90 0.00
CA LEU A 50 -2.31 -1.32 1.16
C LEU A 50 -3.61 -0.67 0.73
N ASP A 51 -4.47 -0.35 1.68
CA ASP A 51 -5.74 0.31 1.42
C ASP A 51 -5.56 1.71 0.80
N ASN A 52 -6.53 2.12 -0.01
CA ASN A 52 -6.63 3.46 -0.54
C ASN A 52 -7.31 4.36 0.50
N ASP A 53 -6.57 4.65 1.56
CA ASP A 53 -7.01 5.55 2.62
C ASP A 53 -5.81 6.30 3.26
N PRO A 54 -6.04 7.33 4.06
CA PRO A 54 -4.96 8.08 4.70
C PRO A 54 -4.08 7.24 5.63
N TRP A 55 -4.64 6.18 6.23
CA TRP A 55 -3.88 5.29 7.11
C TRP A 55 -2.97 4.35 6.33
N GLY A 56 -3.43 3.82 5.19
CA GLY A 56 -2.60 3.03 4.27
C GLY A 56 -1.40 3.85 3.77
N TYR A 57 -1.61 5.11 3.41
CA TYR A 57 -0.52 6.01 3.01
C TYR A 57 0.45 6.27 4.15
N TYR A 58 -0.06 6.48 5.37
CA TYR A 58 0.79 6.63 6.55
C TYR A 58 1.61 5.37 6.83
N ILE A 59 0.98 4.18 6.78
CA ILE A 59 1.67 2.89 6.97
C ILE A 59 2.81 2.75 5.95
N TYR A 60 2.55 3.05 4.68
CA TYR A 60 3.58 3.04 3.66
C TYR A 60 4.74 3.99 3.99
N SER A 61 4.46 5.21 4.41
CA SER A 61 5.51 6.16 4.79
C SER A 61 6.37 5.65 5.96
N VAL A 62 5.75 4.95 6.91
CA VAL A 62 6.46 4.32 8.05
C VAL A 62 7.34 3.16 7.59
N ILE A 63 6.91 2.37 6.62
CA ILE A 63 7.74 1.31 6.03
C ILE A 63 8.93 1.93 5.32
N LYS A 64 8.71 2.98 4.53
CA LYS A 64 9.72 3.60 3.68
C LYS A 64 10.79 4.37 4.44
N GLN A 65 10.40 5.17 5.42
CA GLN A 65 11.32 6.07 6.13
C GLN A 65 11.49 5.77 7.63
N GLY A 66 10.68 4.87 8.18
CA GLY A 66 10.63 4.65 9.62
C GLY A 66 9.59 5.52 10.31
N SER A 67 9.38 5.28 11.59
CA SER A 67 8.45 6.03 12.42
C SER A 67 9.12 7.28 12.98
N ILE A 68 8.43 8.42 12.93
CA ILE A 68 8.89 9.67 13.55
C ILE A 68 9.14 9.46 15.06
N ASN A 69 8.27 8.70 15.72
CA ASN A 69 8.36 8.42 17.16
C ASN A 69 9.49 7.43 17.52
N LEU A 70 10.07 6.72 16.53
CA LEU A 70 11.11 5.72 16.70
C LEU A 70 12.29 6.03 15.75
N ALA A 71 12.63 7.30 15.63
CA ALA A 71 13.67 7.76 14.70
C ALA A 71 15.03 7.05 14.89
N TYR A 72 15.37 6.72 16.14
CA TYR A 72 16.60 5.99 16.48
C TYR A 72 16.66 4.54 15.92
N GLU A 73 15.50 3.93 15.67
CA GLU A 73 15.40 2.58 15.07
C GLU A 73 15.22 2.62 13.54
N SER A 74 14.99 3.80 12.95
CA SER A 74 14.64 3.93 11.53
C SER A 74 15.68 3.32 10.60
N LYS A 75 16.98 3.43 10.90
CA LYS A 75 18.05 2.80 10.10
C LYS A 75 17.92 1.27 9.99
N ARG A 76 17.31 0.64 10.99
CA ARG A 76 17.16 -0.83 11.06
C ARG A 76 15.81 -1.32 10.53
N MET A 77 14.87 -0.42 10.27
CA MET A 77 13.49 -0.77 9.92
C MET A 77 12.96 -0.04 8.70
N ALA A 78 13.57 1.07 8.31
CA ALA A 78 13.18 1.79 7.10
C ALA A 78 13.67 1.06 5.85
N ILE A 79 12.86 1.10 4.80
CA ILE A 79 13.15 0.50 3.50
C ILE A 79 12.95 1.57 2.43
N PRO A 80 13.95 2.44 2.20
CA PRO A 80 13.84 3.55 1.25
C PRO A 80 13.47 3.10 -0.18
N GLU A 81 13.82 1.87 -0.54
CA GLU A 81 13.53 1.27 -1.85
C GLU A 81 12.12 0.70 -1.99
N ALA A 82 11.32 0.67 -0.90
CA ALA A 82 9.96 0.15 -0.95
C ALA A 82 9.09 0.93 -1.96
N ARG A 83 8.23 0.20 -2.69
CA ARG A 83 7.32 0.75 -3.70
C ARG A 83 5.88 0.50 -3.31
N PHE A 84 5.01 1.47 -3.56
CA PHE A 84 3.57 1.34 -3.35
C PHE A 84 2.90 0.92 -4.65
N ILE A 85 2.30 -0.27 -4.67
CA ILE A 85 1.66 -0.83 -5.87
C ILE A 85 0.15 -0.58 -5.92
N GLY A 86 -0.47 -0.27 -4.82
CA GLY A 86 -1.90 0.04 -4.71
C GLY A 86 -2.41 -0.15 -3.26
N LEU A 87 -3.71 0.08 -3.00
CA LEU A 87 -4.69 0.65 -3.94
C LEU A 87 -4.49 2.16 -4.11
N ARG A 88 -4.72 2.65 -5.32
CA ARG A 88 -4.69 4.09 -5.60
C ARG A 88 -6.08 4.62 -5.90
N SER A 89 -6.27 5.90 -5.71
CA SER A 89 -7.56 6.57 -5.90
C SER A 89 -8.09 6.49 -7.34
N ILE A 90 -7.21 6.27 -8.32
CA ILE A 90 -7.59 6.07 -9.72
C ILE A 90 -8.07 4.65 -10.00
N ASP A 91 -7.78 3.70 -9.12
CA ASP A 91 -8.09 2.30 -9.37
C ASP A 91 -9.59 2.01 -9.30
N TYR A 92 -10.36 2.88 -8.64
CA TYR A 92 -11.82 2.82 -8.71
C TYR A 92 -12.33 2.85 -10.16
N GLU A 93 -11.85 3.81 -10.92
CA GLU A 93 -12.22 3.98 -12.34
C GLU A 93 -11.51 2.95 -13.22
N ARG A 94 -10.22 2.73 -13.00
CA ARG A 94 -9.37 1.86 -13.81
C ARG A 94 -9.77 0.39 -13.74
N CYS A 95 -10.19 -0.08 -12.57
CA CYS A 95 -10.62 -1.45 -12.36
C CYS A 95 -12.14 -1.62 -12.50
N ASP A 96 -12.87 -0.55 -12.83
CA ASP A 96 -14.34 -0.56 -12.95
C ASP A 96 -15.00 -1.19 -11.70
N LEU A 97 -14.64 -0.66 -10.52
CA LEU A 97 -15.14 -1.20 -9.26
C LEU A 97 -16.57 -0.75 -8.98
N ASN A 98 -17.37 -1.64 -8.40
CA ASN A 98 -18.75 -1.36 -8.07
C ASN A 98 -18.84 -0.25 -6.98
N PRO A 99 -19.76 0.71 -7.09
CA PRO A 99 -19.98 1.73 -6.05
C PRO A 99 -20.21 1.17 -4.64
N SER A 100 -20.74 -0.05 -4.52
CA SER A 100 -21.00 -0.70 -3.22
C SER A 100 -19.74 -0.98 -2.39
N VAL A 101 -18.56 -1.00 -3.01
CA VAL A 101 -17.30 -1.23 -2.29
C VAL A 101 -16.64 0.06 -1.82
N THR A 102 -17.24 1.22 -2.11
CA THR A 102 -16.73 2.51 -1.67
C THR A 102 -17.18 2.81 -0.25
N ILE A 103 -16.26 3.34 0.55
CA ILE A 103 -16.51 3.76 1.93
C ILE A 103 -16.34 5.27 1.99
N LYS A 104 -17.39 6.01 2.35
CA LYS A 104 -17.32 7.48 2.44
C LYS A 104 -16.22 7.92 3.42
N LEU A 105 -15.45 8.92 3.01
CA LEU A 105 -14.46 9.53 3.92
C LEU A 105 -15.15 10.17 5.11
N THR A 106 -14.64 9.89 6.30
CA THR A 106 -15.04 10.58 7.52
C THR A 106 -14.28 11.91 7.67
N ASP A 107 -14.77 12.80 8.53
CA ASP A 107 -14.05 14.05 8.85
C ASP A 107 -12.64 13.77 9.38
N ASN A 108 -12.45 12.67 10.10
CA ASN A 108 -11.14 12.23 10.58
C ASN A 108 -10.23 11.78 9.42
N ASP A 109 -10.77 11.09 8.42
CA ASP A 109 -10.01 10.70 7.22
C ASP A 109 -9.57 11.95 6.45
N ILE A 110 -10.48 12.90 6.24
CA ILE A 110 -10.19 14.16 5.55
C ILE A 110 -9.10 14.95 6.29
N LYS A 111 -9.25 15.08 7.61
CA LYS A 111 -8.26 15.74 8.45
C LYS A 111 -6.91 15.06 8.38
N ARG A 112 -6.89 13.73 8.42
CA ARG A 112 -5.67 12.92 8.33
C ARG A 112 -4.99 13.03 6.97
N ALA A 113 -5.75 12.99 5.88
CA ALA A 113 -5.22 13.18 4.52
C ALA A 113 -4.52 14.53 4.37
N ASN A 114 -5.14 15.60 4.85
CA ASN A 114 -4.55 16.94 4.84
C ASN A 114 -3.27 17.03 5.71
N GLN A 115 -3.25 16.37 6.87
CA GLN A 115 -2.04 16.29 7.69
C GLN A 115 -0.91 15.58 6.96
N ILE A 116 -1.19 14.42 6.34
CA ILE A 116 -0.19 13.63 5.62
C ILE A 116 0.36 14.42 4.42
N ALA A 117 -0.48 15.14 3.69
CA ALA A 117 -0.03 15.97 2.56
C ALA A 117 1.05 16.99 2.97
N ASN A 118 1.01 17.45 4.22
CA ASN A 118 1.98 18.41 4.79
C ASN A 118 3.15 17.74 5.51
N TYR A 119 3.25 16.41 5.53
CA TYR A 119 4.40 15.76 6.11
C TYR A 119 5.66 16.00 5.24
N PRO A 120 6.82 16.26 5.84
CA PRO A 120 8.06 16.54 5.11
C PRO A 120 8.42 15.49 4.05
N TRP A 121 7.97 14.26 4.24
CA TRP A 121 8.20 13.19 3.28
C TRP A 121 7.26 13.25 2.07
N PHE A 122 5.98 13.59 2.28
CA PHE A 122 4.97 13.67 1.21
C PHE A 122 4.98 15.00 0.46
N GLU A 123 5.29 16.08 1.17
CA GLU A 123 5.22 17.45 0.65
C GLU A 123 5.96 17.65 -0.69
N PRO A 124 7.23 17.20 -0.86
CA PRO A 124 7.96 17.38 -2.12
C PRO A 124 7.54 16.41 -3.22
N LYS A 125 6.74 15.40 -2.92
CA LYS A 125 6.43 14.30 -3.85
C LYS A 125 5.18 14.58 -4.66
N LYS A 126 5.34 15.15 -5.86
CA LYS A 126 4.23 15.56 -6.75
C LYS A 126 3.22 14.43 -7.04
N ARG A 127 3.69 13.17 -7.20
CA ARG A 127 2.80 12.02 -7.46
C ARG A 127 1.92 11.72 -6.25
N TRP A 128 2.48 11.76 -5.04
CA TRP A 128 1.74 11.60 -3.79
C TRP A 128 0.78 12.75 -3.53
N GLN A 129 1.17 13.99 -3.82
CA GLN A 129 0.26 15.13 -3.73
C GLN A 129 -0.96 14.99 -4.65
N LYS A 130 -0.75 14.48 -5.87
CA LYS A 130 -1.86 14.17 -6.80
C LYS A 130 -2.75 13.05 -6.27
N GLU A 131 -2.15 12.00 -5.71
CA GLU A 131 -2.86 10.85 -5.14
C GLU A 131 -3.76 11.29 -3.97
N ILE A 132 -3.21 12.04 -3.01
CA ILE A 132 -3.98 12.55 -1.85
C ILE A 132 -5.11 13.49 -2.31
N LYS A 133 -4.84 14.37 -3.28
CA LYS A 133 -5.88 15.24 -3.85
C LYS A 133 -6.98 14.44 -4.54
N LYS A 134 -6.63 13.40 -5.28
CA LYS A 134 -7.62 12.53 -5.94
C LYS A 134 -8.48 11.79 -4.92
N LEU A 135 -7.88 11.25 -3.84
CA LEU A 135 -8.61 10.64 -2.73
C LEU A 135 -9.64 11.61 -2.14
N LEU A 136 -9.22 12.83 -1.81
CA LEU A 136 -10.12 13.85 -1.27
C LEU A 136 -11.22 14.26 -2.26
N SER A 137 -10.87 14.36 -3.55
CA SER A 137 -11.82 14.68 -4.61
C SER A 137 -12.85 13.58 -4.83
N ASN A 138 -12.45 12.32 -4.72
CA ASN A 138 -13.36 11.18 -4.81
C ASN A 138 -14.37 11.18 -3.64
N GLY A 139 -13.97 11.63 -2.45
CA GLY A 139 -14.82 11.67 -1.25
C GLY A 139 -15.06 10.29 -0.61
N PHE A 140 -14.41 9.26 -1.10
CA PHE A 140 -14.48 7.89 -0.58
C PHE A 140 -13.09 7.23 -0.57
N LYS A 141 -12.99 6.17 0.21
CA LYS A 141 -11.81 5.31 0.32
C LYS A 141 -12.15 3.88 -0.09
N LEU A 142 -11.13 3.08 -0.35
CA LEU A 142 -11.25 1.67 -0.75
C LEU A 142 -10.36 0.81 0.13
N GLU A 143 -10.88 -0.30 0.60
CA GLU A 143 -10.09 -1.39 1.18
C GLU A 143 -9.56 -2.30 0.06
N VAL A 144 -8.46 -3.00 0.29
CA VAL A 144 -7.90 -3.92 -0.73
C VAL A 144 -8.89 -5.03 -1.09
N GLU A 145 -9.77 -5.38 -0.16
CA GLU A 145 -10.89 -6.30 -0.38
C GLU A 145 -11.85 -5.87 -1.50
N ALA A 146 -11.88 -4.60 -1.85
CA ALA A 146 -12.66 -4.10 -2.98
C ALA A 146 -12.30 -4.80 -4.31
N LEU A 147 -11.05 -5.23 -4.47
CA LEU A 147 -10.61 -5.98 -5.65
C LEU A 147 -11.25 -7.38 -5.74
N ILE A 148 -11.44 -8.03 -4.59
CA ILE A 148 -12.06 -9.37 -4.53
C ILE A 148 -13.55 -9.31 -4.89
N SER A 149 -14.20 -8.16 -4.70
CA SER A 149 -15.61 -7.99 -5.08
C SER A 149 -15.84 -8.09 -6.59
N LYS A 150 -14.83 -7.86 -7.40
CA LYS A 150 -14.89 -7.99 -8.86
C LYS A 150 -14.80 -9.47 -9.28
N ASP A 151 -13.78 -10.14 -8.79
CA ASP A 151 -13.57 -11.57 -8.87
C ASP A 151 -12.67 -11.99 -7.71
N ILE A 152 -12.86 -13.22 -7.20
CA ILE A 152 -12.15 -13.69 -6.01
C ILE A 152 -10.62 -13.75 -6.23
N SER A 153 -10.18 -14.05 -7.44
CA SER A 153 -8.77 -14.12 -7.83
C SER A 153 -8.28 -12.87 -8.58
N TYR A 154 -9.12 -11.82 -8.73
CA TYR A 154 -8.75 -10.63 -9.49
C TYR A 154 -7.47 -9.96 -8.98
N VAL A 155 -7.27 -9.94 -7.67
CA VAL A 155 -6.07 -9.33 -7.05
C VAL A 155 -4.80 -10.09 -7.41
N THR A 156 -4.87 -11.43 -7.51
CA THR A 156 -3.71 -12.32 -7.73
C THR A 156 -3.46 -12.59 -9.21
N GLU A 157 -4.49 -12.66 -10.02
CA GLU A 157 -4.37 -13.02 -11.44
C GLU A 157 -4.28 -11.82 -12.37
N GLU A 158 -4.88 -10.68 -12.00
CA GLU A 158 -4.93 -9.51 -12.86
C GLU A 158 -4.28 -8.28 -12.25
N TYR A 159 -4.75 -7.81 -11.08
CA TYR A 159 -4.35 -6.51 -10.55
C TYR A 159 -2.85 -6.42 -10.24
N VAL A 160 -2.33 -7.31 -9.40
CA VAL A 160 -0.91 -7.28 -9.02
C VAL A 160 0.00 -7.65 -10.19
N PRO A 161 -0.27 -8.70 -10.98
CA PRO A 161 0.54 -9.00 -12.17
C PRO A 161 0.61 -7.84 -13.17
N ALA A 162 -0.49 -7.16 -13.46
CA ALA A 162 -0.48 -5.98 -14.33
C ALA A 162 0.38 -4.84 -13.77
N ARG A 163 0.30 -4.56 -12.46
CA ARG A 163 1.15 -3.57 -11.80
C ARG A 163 2.63 -3.91 -11.89
N LEU A 164 2.97 -5.18 -11.74
CA LEU A 164 4.35 -5.67 -11.87
C LEU A 164 4.86 -5.54 -13.31
N ALA A 165 4.05 -5.92 -14.28
CA ALA A 165 4.42 -5.83 -15.70
C ALA A 165 4.63 -4.37 -16.15
N ASP A 166 3.73 -3.48 -15.77
CA ASP A 166 3.78 -2.06 -16.14
C ASP A 166 4.78 -1.25 -15.30
N GLN A 167 5.30 -1.81 -14.21
CA GLN A 167 6.11 -1.11 -13.20
C GLN A 167 5.43 0.18 -12.69
N ASP A 168 4.10 0.18 -12.63
CA ASP A 168 3.30 1.34 -12.23
C ASP A 168 3.21 1.46 -10.71
N PHE A 169 4.29 1.90 -10.11
CA PHE A 169 4.43 2.08 -8.66
C PHE A 169 4.50 3.55 -8.27
N LEU A 170 4.02 3.87 -7.06
CA LEU A 170 4.36 5.13 -6.40
C LEU A 170 5.63 4.95 -5.55
N ASP A 171 6.45 6.01 -5.54
CA ASP A 171 7.68 6.09 -4.75
C ASP A 171 7.55 7.13 -3.67
#